data_3f8a3c98cfeaf3066358eb07a28cb7ef
#
_entry.id   3f8a3c98cfeaf3066358eb07a28cb7ef
#
_cell.length_a   1.000
_cell.length_b   1.000
_cell.length_c   1.000
_cell.angle_alpha   90.00
_cell.angle_beta   90.00
_cell.angle_gamma   90.00
#
_symmetry.space_group_name_H-M   'P 1'
#
loop_
_entity.id
_entity.type
_entity.pdbx_description
1 polymer ?
#
loop_
_entity_poly.entity_id
_entity_poly.type
_entity_poly.pdbx_seq_one_letter_code
_entity_poly.pdbx_strand_id
1 'polypeptide(L)'
;MNIENFISDAVRRSVEALYGTLDGEQLQIQKTRKEFEGDYTLVTFPLLRRSRKSPEATATEIGGYMTANVPEIKSFNVIKGFLNLVLDGAFWAARFDEVAADADFGQAPATGRTVMIEYSSPNTNKPLHLGHIRNNLLGYSVAQILKANGHNVIKANLVNDRGIHICKSMLAWKLYGNGETPATSGMKGDHLVGKYYVEFDKHYKAQIKELMAQGQSEEEAKKNAPVMLEAQEMLRKWEARDPEVYSLWETMNGWVYEGFDVTYKALGVDFDKVYYESQTYLLGKSLVEEGLKKGVFYRRPDNSVWIDLTADGLDEKLLLRGDGTSVYMTQDLGTAYRRFEDNKLDDMIYVVGNEQNYHFQVLKLVLKKLGYADWSDHITHLSYGMVELPEGKMKSREGTVVDADDLIAGMVATAREMSAELGKLDGCSEEEANAVSTMVGLGALKYFILKVDPRKTMLFDPRESIDFNGNTGPFIQYTHARICSILRKATEAGIDFSSAVQADYLPEEIDLVKTLTEYPSVVAAAGENFAPSVIGAYVYELAKQFNGYYHDHSILREEDAATRTMRLRLAGQVARVIRRGMNLLGIDVPERM
;
A
#
# COMPACT_ATOMS: atom_id res chain seq x y z
N MET A 1 4.44 -27.00 5.26
CA MET A 1 5.92 -27.11 5.52
C MET A 1 6.65 -26.05 4.68
N ASN A 2 7.64 -25.35 5.25
CA ASN A 2 8.50 -24.42 4.47
C ASN A 2 9.49 -25.27 3.66
N ILE A 3 9.49 -25.11 2.33
CA ILE A 3 10.33 -25.91 1.40
C ILE A 3 11.80 -25.64 1.63
N GLU A 4 12.18 -24.39 1.90
CA GLU A 4 13.58 -24.02 2.16
C GLU A 4 14.12 -24.68 3.43
N ASN A 5 13.29 -24.77 4.48
CA ASN A 5 13.65 -25.50 5.70
C ASN A 5 13.81 -27.01 5.43
N PHE A 6 12.89 -27.60 4.67
CA PHE A 6 12.97 -29.01 4.28
C PHE A 6 14.29 -29.28 3.52
N ILE A 7 14.63 -28.48 2.51
CA ILE A 7 15.87 -28.62 1.73
C ILE A 7 17.09 -28.39 2.64
N SER A 8 17.06 -27.39 3.51
CA SER A 8 18.15 -27.11 4.44
C SER A 8 18.41 -28.29 5.38
N ASP A 9 17.37 -28.88 5.92
CA ASP A 9 17.48 -30.06 6.79
C ASP A 9 17.97 -31.30 6.05
N ALA A 10 17.50 -31.52 4.82
CA ALA A 10 17.94 -32.63 3.98
C ALA A 10 19.42 -32.48 3.59
N VAL A 11 19.84 -31.26 3.21
CA VAL A 11 21.26 -30.96 2.91
C VAL A 11 22.10 -31.13 4.16
N ARG A 12 21.68 -30.60 5.32
CA ARG A 12 22.40 -30.73 6.59
C ARG A 12 22.64 -32.19 6.92
N ARG A 13 21.62 -33.02 6.94
CA ARG A 13 21.72 -34.47 7.22
C ARG A 13 22.69 -35.16 6.25
N SER A 14 22.63 -34.81 4.97
CA SER A 14 23.48 -35.38 3.94
C SER A 14 24.96 -34.99 4.12
N VAL A 15 25.22 -33.71 4.41
CA VAL A 15 26.58 -33.21 4.67
C VAL A 15 27.15 -33.80 5.96
N GLU A 16 26.36 -33.92 7.01
CA GLU A 16 26.78 -34.53 8.29
C GLU A 16 27.08 -36.02 8.15
N ALA A 17 26.29 -36.73 7.34
CA ALA A 17 26.55 -38.14 7.04
C ALA A 17 27.86 -38.37 6.26
N LEU A 18 28.20 -37.45 5.36
CA LEU A 18 29.41 -37.55 4.54
C LEU A 18 30.68 -37.01 5.23
N TYR A 19 30.55 -35.92 5.99
CA TYR A 19 31.71 -35.15 6.46
C TYR A 19 31.72 -34.86 7.97
N GLY A 20 30.75 -35.40 8.74
CA GLY A 20 30.63 -35.17 10.18
C GLY A 20 29.83 -33.93 10.53
N THR A 21 29.54 -33.74 11.82
CA THR A 21 28.65 -32.70 12.38
C THR A 21 29.03 -31.29 11.94
N LEU A 22 28.04 -30.51 11.58
CA LEU A 22 28.17 -29.09 11.22
C LEU A 22 28.15 -28.22 12.48
N ASP A 23 29.29 -27.71 12.89
CA ASP A 23 29.47 -26.87 14.08
C ASP A 23 29.35 -25.39 13.70
N GLY A 24 28.11 -24.89 13.57
CA GLY A 24 27.81 -23.47 13.32
C GLY A 24 28.03 -23.00 11.88
N GLU A 25 28.35 -23.88 10.93
CA GLU A 25 28.45 -23.52 9.51
C GLU A 25 27.06 -23.31 8.92
N GLN A 26 26.87 -22.15 8.28
CA GLN A 26 25.64 -21.83 7.59
C GLN A 26 25.64 -22.46 6.18
N LEU A 27 24.64 -23.27 5.90
CA LEU A 27 24.36 -23.77 4.56
C LEU A 27 23.76 -22.64 3.73
N GLN A 28 24.37 -22.37 2.56
CA GLN A 28 23.85 -21.38 1.62
C GLN A 28 23.00 -22.09 0.58
N ILE A 29 21.69 -22.00 0.76
CA ILE A 29 20.68 -22.55 -0.15
C ILE A 29 19.90 -21.41 -0.76
N GLN A 30 19.66 -21.47 -2.06
CA GLN A 30 18.89 -20.49 -2.81
C GLN A 30 18.10 -21.16 -3.92
N LYS A 31 17.10 -20.48 -4.47
CA LYS A 31 16.41 -20.97 -5.68
C LYS A 31 17.39 -21.06 -6.85
N THR A 32 17.26 -22.10 -7.64
CA THR A 32 18.09 -22.25 -8.85
C THR A 32 17.75 -21.14 -9.84
N ARG A 33 18.76 -20.57 -10.48
CA ARG A 33 18.56 -19.54 -11.50
C ARG A 33 17.85 -20.14 -12.72
N LYS A 34 16.99 -19.35 -13.38
CA LYS A 34 16.16 -19.78 -14.51
C LYS A 34 16.95 -20.37 -15.70
N GLU A 35 18.24 -20.01 -15.84
CA GLU A 35 19.11 -20.51 -16.90
C GLU A 35 19.60 -21.94 -16.66
N PHE A 36 19.41 -22.47 -15.45
CA PHE A 36 19.89 -23.79 -15.05
C PHE A 36 18.72 -24.69 -14.66
N GLU A 37 18.85 -25.97 -14.96
CA GLU A 37 17.92 -26.97 -14.50
C GLU A 37 18.07 -27.18 -12.99
N GLY A 38 16.94 -27.18 -12.25
CA GLY A 38 16.91 -27.39 -10.80
C GLY A 38 15.87 -26.49 -10.12
N ASP A 39 15.52 -26.88 -8.91
CA ASP A 39 14.58 -26.12 -8.06
C ASP A 39 15.35 -25.30 -7.01
N TYR A 40 16.33 -25.93 -6.35
CA TYR A 40 17.17 -25.31 -5.33
C TYR A 40 18.64 -25.57 -5.56
N THR A 41 19.47 -24.59 -5.23
CA THR A 41 20.93 -24.64 -5.39
C THR A 41 21.60 -24.56 -4.02
N LEU A 42 22.43 -25.54 -3.69
CA LEU A 42 23.40 -25.48 -2.60
C LEU A 42 24.72 -24.89 -3.10
N VAL A 43 25.24 -23.88 -2.42
CA VAL A 43 26.57 -23.32 -2.63
C VAL A 43 27.58 -24.15 -1.83
N THR A 44 28.43 -24.93 -2.49
CA THR A 44 29.29 -25.88 -1.80
C THR A 44 30.61 -25.29 -1.30
N PHE A 45 30.99 -24.08 -1.70
CA PHE A 45 32.27 -23.46 -1.32
C PHE A 45 32.54 -23.40 0.20
N PRO A 46 31.58 -23.11 1.09
CA PRO A 46 31.78 -23.14 2.53
C PRO A 46 32.17 -24.54 3.06
N LEU A 47 31.79 -25.62 2.34
CA LEU A 47 31.98 -27.01 2.77
C LEU A 47 33.34 -27.60 2.36
N LEU A 48 34.11 -26.89 1.54
CA LEU A 48 35.37 -27.44 0.98
C LEU A 48 36.43 -27.74 2.04
N ARG A 49 36.43 -27.04 3.16
CA ARG A 49 37.36 -27.33 4.27
C ARG A 49 37.09 -28.71 4.89
N ARG A 50 35.80 -29.14 4.87
CA ARG A 50 35.39 -30.44 5.42
C ARG A 50 35.57 -31.56 4.41
N SER A 51 35.10 -31.37 3.20
CA SER A 51 35.21 -32.37 2.13
C SER A 51 36.65 -32.63 1.71
N ARG A 52 37.53 -31.62 1.79
CA ARG A 52 38.92 -31.64 1.28
C ARG A 52 39.00 -32.03 -0.21
N LYS A 53 37.95 -31.66 -0.97
CA LYS A 53 37.79 -31.97 -2.40
C LYS A 53 37.59 -30.69 -3.19
N SER A 54 37.62 -30.79 -4.52
CA SER A 54 37.21 -29.67 -5.39
C SER A 54 35.73 -29.33 -5.20
N PRO A 55 35.31 -28.12 -5.55
CA PRO A 55 33.89 -27.70 -5.49
C PRO A 55 32.97 -28.68 -6.22
N GLU A 56 33.38 -29.09 -7.44
CA GLU A 56 32.59 -30.00 -8.27
C GLU A 56 32.53 -31.42 -7.66
N ALA A 57 33.62 -31.93 -7.14
CA ALA A 57 33.63 -33.24 -6.51
C ALA A 57 32.80 -33.25 -5.22
N THR A 58 32.88 -32.19 -4.42
CA THR A 58 32.05 -32.01 -3.22
C THR A 58 30.58 -31.96 -3.57
N ALA A 59 30.18 -31.14 -4.57
CA ALA A 59 28.82 -31.04 -5.03
C ALA A 59 28.28 -32.37 -5.58
N THR A 60 29.09 -33.09 -6.38
CA THR A 60 28.72 -34.40 -6.94
C THR A 60 28.49 -35.44 -5.86
N GLU A 61 29.33 -35.48 -4.84
CA GLU A 61 29.22 -36.45 -3.74
C GLU A 61 27.98 -36.18 -2.88
N ILE A 62 27.72 -34.90 -2.54
CA ILE A 62 26.51 -34.50 -1.80
C ILE A 62 25.26 -34.80 -2.62
N GLY A 63 25.25 -34.42 -3.91
CA GLY A 63 24.10 -34.67 -4.81
C GLY A 63 23.83 -36.16 -4.98
N GLY A 64 24.88 -36.98 -5.18
CA GLY A 64 24.73 -38.43 -5.27
C GLY A 64 24.20 -39.05 -3.97
N TYR A 65 24.68 -38.61 -2.81
CA TYR A 65 24.14 -39.06 -1.53
C TYR A 65 22.65 -38.65 -1.35
N MET A 66 22.32 -37.40 -1.67
CA MET A 66 20.96 -36.91 -1.55
C MET A 66 19.99 -37.68 -2.46
N THR A 67 20.34 -37.89 -3.71
CA THR A 67 19.51 -38.68 -4.67
C THR A 67 19.29 -40.11 -4.21
N ALA A 68 20.26 -40.70 -3.51
CA ALA A 68 20.17 -42.08 -3.00
C ALA A 68 19.38 -42.19 -1.68
N ASN A 69 19.34 -41.15 -0.86
CA ASN A 69 18.82 -41.22 0.53
C ASN A 69 17.68 -40.27 0.83
N VAL A 70 17.32 -39.36 -0.08
CA VAL A 70 16.21 -38.40 0.07
C VAL A 70 15.23 -38.62 -1.09
N PRO A 71 14.13 -39.34 -0.88
CA PRO A 71 13.20 -39.74 -1.94
C PRO A 71 12.63 -38.55 -2.74
N GLU A 72 12.54 -37.37 -2.11
CA GLU A 72 12.02 -36.16 -2.72
C GLU A 72 12.99 -35.51 -3.72
N ILE A 73 14.26 -35.96 -3.76
CA ILE A 73 15.28 -35.48 -4.72
C ILE A 73 15.33 -36.44 -5.90
N LYS A 74 14.79 -36.02 -7.04
CA LYS A 74 14.75 -36.80 -8.28
C LYS A 74 16.12 -36.92 -8.95
N SER A 75 16.82 -35.81 -9.07
CA SER A 75 18.09 -35.69 -9.76
C SER A 75 18.86 -34.44 -9.30
N PHE A 76 20.09 -34.31 -9.76
CA PHE A 76 20.89 -33.10 -9.54
C PHE A 76 21.81 -32.85 -10.75
N ASN A 77 22.27 -31.61 -10.86
CA ASN A 77 23.38 -31.25 -11.73
C ASN A 77 24.37 -30.34 -10.99
N VAL A 78 25.59 -30.29 -11.48
CA VAL A 78 26.67 -29.51 -10.86
C VAL A 78 27.24 -28.54 -11.88
N ILE A 79 27.25 -27.25 -11.55
CA ILE A 79 27.77 -26.18 -12.39
C ILE A 79 28.76 -25.36 -11.57
N LYS A 80 30.05 -25.48 -11.82
CA LYS A 80 31.13 -24.70 -11.16
C LYS A 80 31.02 -24.71 -9.62
N GLY A 81 30.73 -25.88 -9.04
CA GLY A 81 30.62 -26.05 -7.59
C GLY A 81 29.25 -25.62 -6.99
N PHE A 82 28.29 -25.27 -7.83
CA PHE A 82 26.87 -25.09 -7.44
C PHE A 82 26.14 -26.41 -7.66
N LEU A 83 25.56 -26.94 -6.60
CA LEU A 83 24.74 -28.16 -6.65
C LEU A 83 23.29 -27.77 -6.85
N ASN A 84 22.73 -27.98 -8.03
CA ASN A 84 21.36 -27.75 -8.35
C ASN A 84 20.56 -29.04 -8.15
N LEU A 85 19.57 -29.01 -7.27
CA LEU A 85 18.70 -30.14 -6.92
C LEU A 85 17.40 -30.03 -7.69
N VAL A 86 16.94 -31.14 -8.26
CA VAL A 86 15.63 -31.28 -8.91
C VAL A 86 14.74 -32.10 -7.99
N LEU A 87 13.61 -31.54 -7.56
CA LEU A 87 12.63 -32.21 -6.73
C LEU A 87 11.73 -33.13 -7.57
N ASP A 88 11.25 -34.20 -6.95
CA ASP A 88 10.36 -35.14 -7.62
C ASP A 88 8.98 -34.54 -7.87
N GLY A 89 8.31 -34.98 -8.95
CA GLY A 89 6.95 -34.56 -9.27
C GLY A 89 5.93 -34.91 -8.18
N ALA A 90 6.09 -36.04 -7.52
CA ALA A 90 5.23 -36.45 -6.40
C ALA A 90 5.38 -35.52 -5.19
N PHE A 91 6.57 -34.98 -4.94
CA PHE A 91 6.77 -33.94 -3.92
C PHE A 91 5.92 -32.70 -4.22
N TRP A 92 5.96 -32.22 -5.46
CA TRP A 92 5.17 -31.04 -5.85
C TRP A 92 3.66 -31.31 -5.83
N ALA A 93 3.21 -32.50 -6.22
CA ALA A 93 1.82 -32.91 -6.10
C ALA A 93 1.33 -32.88 -4.64
N ALA A 94 2.15 -33.42 -3.71
CA ALA A 94 1.84 -33.37 -2.28
C ALA A 94 1.81 -31.94 -1.74
N ARG A 95 2.71 -31.06 -2.18
CA ARG A 95 2.70 -29.63 -1.82
C ARG A 95 1.45 -28.93 -2.34
N PHE A 96 1.03 -29.25 -3.56
CA PHE A 96 -0.21 -28.71 -4.11
C PHE A 96 -1.43 -29.11 -3.27
N ASP A 97 -1.53 -30.37 -2.85
CA ASP A 97 -2.63 -30.84 -2.01
C ASP A 97 -2.64 -30.14 -0.64
N GLU A 98 -1.47 -29.87 -0.03
CA GLU A 98 -1.39 -29.05 1.19
C GLU A 98 -1.90 -27.62 0.97
N VAL A 99 -1.46 -26.97 -0.12
CA VAL A 99 -1.92 -25.63 -0.49
C VAL A 99 -3.43 -25.61 -0.75
N ALA A 100 -3.95 -26.65 -1.41
CA ALA A 100 -5.37 -26.77 -1.73
C ALA A 100 -6.24 -26.96 -0.48
N ALA A 101 -5.74 -27.71 0.50
CA ALA A 101 -6.44 -27.99 1.74
C ALA A 101 -6.39 -26.84 2.76
N ASP A 102 -5.41 -25.94 2.65
CA ASP A 102 -5.24 -24.84 3.59
C ASP A 102 -6.23 -23.71 3.30
N ALA A 103 -7.26 -23.60 4.15
CA ALA A 103 -8.27 -22.55 4.05
C ALA A 103 -7.67 -21.14 4.25
N ASP A 104 -6.60 -20.99 5.03
CA ASP A 104 -5.97 -19.73 5.39
C ASP A 104 -4.63 -19.51 4.66
N PHE A 105 -4.39 -20.25 3.58
CA PHE A 105 -3.15 -20.17 2.81
C PHE A 105 -2.74 -18.74 2.48
N GLY A 106 -1.56 -18.33 2.90
CA GLY A 106 -1.04 -16.97 2.77
C GLY A 106 -1.34 -16.05 3.95
N GLN A 107 -2.00 -16.56 5.02
CA GLN A 107 -2.17 -15.84 6.29
C GLN A 107 -1.13 -16.35 7.29
N ALA A 108 -0.43 -15.43 7.95
CA ALA A 108 0.49 -15.80 9.02
C ALA A 108 -0.26 -15.92 10.37
N PRO A 109 0.23 -16.73 11.31
CA PRO A 109 -0.28 -16.76 12.67
C PRO A 109 -0.24 -15.39 13.34
N ALA A 110 -1.16 -15.16 14.30
CA ALA A 110 -1.19 -13.91 15.04
C ALA A 110 0.14 -13.64 15.78
N THR A 111 0.72 -12.47 15.56
CA THR A 111 1.97 -12.04 16.17
C THR A 111 1.79 -11.44 17.57
N GLY A 112 0.57 -11.06 17.92
CA GLY A 112 0.26 -10.29 19.13
C GLY A 112 0.67 -8.82 19.08
N ARG A 113 1.34 -8.35 18.02
CA ARG A 113 1.76 -6.96 17.84
C ARG A 113 0.63 -6.09 17.33
N THR A 114 0.54 -4.87 17.85
CA THR A 114 -0.41 -3.84 17.41
C THR A 114 0.32 -2.76 16.62
N VAL A 115 -0.07 -2.59 15.37
CA VAL A 115 0.52 -1.62 14.43
C VAL A 115 -0.54 -0.60 14.06
N MET A 116 -0.25 0.70 14.24
CA MET A 116 -1.09 1.75 13.68
C MET A 116 -0.48 2.26 12.38
N ILE A 117 -1.31 2.38 11.36
CA ILE A 117 -0.91 2.99 10.08
C ILE A 117 -1.80 4.19 9.77
N GLU A 118 -1.18 5.37 9.64
CA GLU A 118 -1.86 6.61 9.28
C GLU A 118 -1.69 6.90 7.80
N TYR A 119 -2.81 7.19 7.14
CA TYR A 119 -2.84 7.61 5.74
C TYR A 119 -4.03 8.54 5.48
N SER A 120 -4.12 9.10 4.28
CA SER A 120 -5.01 10.16 3.81
C SER A 120 -4.62 11.54 4.31
N SER A 121 -4.86 11.87 5.55
CA SER A 121 -4.51 13.15 6.22
C SER A 121 -4.87 14.39 5.38
N PRO A 122 -6.14 14.53 4.93
CA PRO A 122 -6.56 15.59 4.02
C PRO A 122 -6.79 16.91 4.75
N ASN A 123 -6.70 18.02 3.99
CA ASN A 123 -7.15 19.33 4.46
C ASN A 123 -8.59 19.58 4.02
N THR A 124 -9.43 20.09 4.91
CA THR A 124 -10.86 20.27 4.65
C THR A 124 -11.21 21.51 3.81
N ASN A 125 -10.25 22.17 3.20
CA ASN A 125 -10.46 23.33 2.32
C ASN A 125 -10.58 22.97 0.83
N LYS A 126 -10.49 21.72 0.45
CA LYS A 126 -10.52 21.26 -0.95
C LYS A 126 -10.87 19.77 -1.03
N PRO A 127 -11.39 19.29 -2.17
CA PRO A 127 -11.65 17.87 -2.38
C PRO A 127 -10.35 17.05 -2.45
N LEU A 128 -10.50 15.72 -2.36
CA LEU A 128 -9.39 14.79 -2.57
C LEU A 128 -8.92 14.82 -4.04
N HIS A 129 -7.68 14.49 -4.28
CA HIS A 129 -7.06 14.50 -5.62
C HIS A 129 -6.17 13.27 -5.82
N LEU A 130 -5.62 13.08 -7.02
CA LEU A 130 -4.77 11.95 -7.39
C LEU A 130 -3.65 11.65 -6.38
N GLY A 131 -3.03 12.68 -5.79
CA GLY A 131 -2.02 12.50 -4.72
C GLY A 131 -2.59 11.83 -3.47
N HIS A 132 -3.84 12.19 -3.09
CA HIS A 132 -4.55 11.51 -1.99
C HIS A 132 -4.94 10.08 -2.37
N ILE A 133 -5.32 9.82 -3.63
CA ILE A 133 -5.60 8.45 -4.10
C ILE A 133 -4.37 7.58 -3.87
N ARG A 134 -3.17 8.01 -4.31
CA ARG A 134 -1.94 7.24 -4.09
C ARG A 134 -1.67 6.98 -2.61
N ASN A 135 -1.78 7.99 -1.78
CA ASN A 135 -1.60 7.89 -0.33
C ASN A 135 -2.57 6.86 0.28
N ASN A 136 -3.87 7.00 -0.02
CA ASN A 136 -4.93 6.12 0.46
C ASN A 136 -4.72 4.66 0.05
N LEU A 137 -4.40 4.43 -1.22
CA LEU A 137 -4.20 3.08 -1.73
C LEU A 137 -2.96 2.41 -1.12
N LEU A 138 -1.84 3.15 -0.98
CA LEU A 138 -0.64 2.65 -0.32
C LEU A 138 -0.92 2.29 1.15
N GLY A 139 -1.52 3.21 1.91
CA GLY A 139 -1.81 3.00 3.32
C GLY A 139 -2.77 1.83 3.55
N TYR A 140 -3.85 1.77 2.78
CA TYR A 140 -4.83 0.70 2.87
C TYR A 140 -4.21 -0.67 2.51
N SER A 141 -3.49 -0.75 1.39
CA SER A 141 -2.86 -2.01 0.95
C SER A 141 -1.82 -2.50 1.96
N VAL A 142 -0.95 -1.62 2.48
CA VAL A 142 0.01 -1.99 3.52
C VAL A 142 -0.70 -2.48 4.78
N ALA A 143 -1.82 -1.85 5.17
CA ALA A 143 -2.64 -2.32 6.29
C ALA A 143 -3.16 -3.74 6.08
N GLN A 144 -3.69 -4.06 4.87
CA GLN A 144 -4.15 -5.41 4.54
C GLN A 144 -3.01 -6.44 4.54
N ILE A 145 -1.85 -6.08 3.99
CA ILE A 145 -0.66 -6.94 3.97
C ILE A 145 -0.17 -7.21 5.40
N LEU A 146 -0.12 -6.22 6.28
CA LEU A 146 0.25 -6.40 7.68
C LEU A 146 -0.75 -7.27 8.45
N LYS A 147 -2.06 -7.12 8.18
CA LYS A 147 -3.09 -8.03 8.73
C LYS A 147 -2.84 -9.47 8.27
N ALA A 148 -2.54 -9.70 6.99
CA ALA A 148 -2.20 -11.02 6.48
C ALA A 148 -0.91 -11.59 7.10
N ASN A 149 0.01 -10.74 7.55
CA ASN A 149 1.21 -11.10 8.32
C ASN A 149 0.93 -11.29 9.84
N GLY A 150 -0.33 -11.36 10.25
CA GLY A 150 -0.74 -11.68 11.61
C GLY A 150 -0.69 -10.52 12.61
N HIS A 151 -0.51 -9.29 12.16
CA HIS A 151 -0.54 -8.12 13.04
C HIS A 151 -1.97 -7.64 13.32
N ASN A 152 -2.19 -7.12 14.54
CA ASN A 152 -3.37 -6.33 14.84
C ASN A 152 -3.16 -4.91 14.28
N VAL A 153 -3.89 -4.53 13.23
CA VAL A 153 -3.67 -3.27 12.50
C VAL A 153 -4.80 -2.30 12.79
N ILE A 154 -4.44 -1.07 13.19
CA ILE A 154 -5.34 0.07 13.38
C ILE A 154 -5.08 1.05 12.23
N LYS A 155 -6.08 1.24 11.37
CA LYS A 155 -6.05 2.22 10.28
C LYS A 155 -6.48 3.58 10.82
N ALA A 156 -5.61 4.58 10.73
CA ALA A 156 -5.85 5.91 11.25
C ALA A 156 -5.84 6.98 10.14
N ASN A 157 -6.65 8.01 10.32
CA ASN A 157 -6.67 9.22 9.49
C ASN A 157 -6.59 10.44 10.39
N LEU A 158 -5.74 11.42 10.06
CA LEU A 158 -5.70 12.73 10.71
C LEU A 158 -6.25 13.78 9.76
N VAL A 159 -7.46 14.26 10.03
CA VAL A 159 -8.11 15.28 9.21
C VAL A 159 -7.66 16.66 9.68
N ASN A 160 -7.10 17.45 8.75
CA ASN A 160 -6.65 18.82 9.01
C ASN A 160 -7.82 19.78 8.77
N ASP A 161 -8.60 19.99 9.83
CA ASP A 161 -9.88 20.70 9.82
C ASP A 161 -9.81 22.11 10.43
N ARG A 162 -8.59 22.62 10.70
CA ARG A 162 -8.37 23.96 11.25
C ARG A 162 -7.28 24.74 10.50
N GLY A 163 -7.20 26.02 10.83
CA GLY A 163 -6.15 26.90 10.34
C GLY A 163 -6.60 27.88 9.26
N ILE A 164 -5.66 28.70 8.81
CA ILE A 164 -5.95 29.84 7.92
C ILE A 164 -6.58 29.41 6.59
N HIS A 165 -6.21 28.24 6.05
CA HIS A 165 -6.76 27.75 4.79
C HIS A 165 -8.25 27.42 4.89
N ILE A 166 -8.68 26.88 6.03
CA ILE A 166 -10.09 26.59 6.29
C ILE A 166 -10.87 27.91 6.43
N CYS A 167 -10.33 28.88 7.20
CA CYS A 167 -10.92 30.21 7.36
C CYS A 167 -11.06 30.97 6.03
N LYS A 168 -10.15 30.75 5.06
CA LYS A 168 -10.28 31.34 3.71
C LYS A 168 -11.55 30.84 3.00
N SER A 169 -11.82 29.54 3.01
CA SER A 169 -13.03 28.97 2.41
C SER A 169 -14.29 29.48 3.15
N MET A 170 -14.24 29.50 4.48
CA MET A 170 -15.36 29.98 5.32
C MET A 170 -15.68 31.46 5.03
N LEU A 171 -14.67 32.31 4.97
CA LEU A 171 -14.83 33.74 4.68
C LEU A 171 -15.41 33.98 3.28
N ALA A 172 -14.86 33.31 2.28
CA ALA A 172 -15.38 33.44 0.91
C ALA A 172 -16.83 32.96 0.80
N TRP A 173 -17.20 31.87 1.46
CA TRP A 173 -18.58 31.43 1.52
C TRP A 173 -19.49 32.46 2.21
N LYS A 174 -19.04 33.03 3.34
CA LYS A 174 -19.79 34.08 4.06
C LYS A 174 -19.99 35.31 3.21
N LEU A 175 -19.01 35.76 2.44
CA LEU A 175 -19.06 36.99 1.62
C LEU A 175 -19.79 36.80 0.29
N TYR A 176 -19.63 35.64 -0.36
CA TYR A 176 -20.05 35.44 -1.75
C TYR A 176 -21.01 34.26 -1.94
N GLY A 177 -21.25 33.44 -0.91
CA GLY A 177 -22.00 32.19 -1.02
C GLY A 177 -23.52 32.35 -1.00
N ASN A 178 -24.04 33.51 -0.56
CA ASN A 178 -25.48 33.77 -0.49
C ASN A 178 -26.32 32.63 0.14
N GLY A 179 -25.74 31.91 1.10
CA GLY A 179 -26.38 30.77 1.77
C GLY A 179 -26.42 29.48 0.98
N GLU A 180 -25.60 29.35 -0.08
CA GLU A 180 -25.46 28.10 -0.87
C GLU A 180 -25.01 26.94 0.02
N THR A 181 -25.66 25.78 -0.13
CA THR A 181 -25.37 24.54 0.60
C THR A 181 -25.16 23.38 -0.40
N PRO A 182 -24.62 22.24 0.00
CA PRO A 182 -24.57 21.07 -0.86
C PRO A 182 -25.93 20.68 -1.43
N ALA A 183 -27.00 20.77 -0.61
CA ALA A 183 -28.37 20.48 -1.04
C ALA A 183 -28.93 21.46 -2.09
N THR A 184 -28.63 22.77 -1.95
CA THR A 184 -29.15 23.80 -2.88
C THR A 184 -28.33 23.89 -4.17
N SER A 185 -27.01 23.58 -4.11
CA SER A 185 -26.12 23.63 -5.27
C SER A 185 -26.10 22.33 -6.07
N GLY A 186 -26.50 21.21 -5.47
CA GLY A 186 -26.28 19.86 -6.03
C GLY A 186 -24.81 19.43 -6.05
N MET A 187 -23.91 20.19 -5.43
CA MET A 187 -22.49 19.86 -5.35
C MET A 187 -22.19 19.02 -4.09
N LYS A 188 -21.26 18.11 -4.19
CA LYS A 188 -20.69 17.41 -3.03
C LYS A 188 -20.03 18.42 -2.09
N GLY A 189 -20.10 18.20 -0.77
CA GLY A 189 -19.72 19.18 0.23
C GLY A 189 -18.26 19.66 0.15
N ASP A 190 -17.31 18.77 -0.05
CA ASP A 190 -15.89 19.12 -0.22
C ASP A 190 -15.61 19.88 -1.52
N HIS A 191 -16.35 19.60 -2.60
CA HIS A 191 -16.30 20.37 -3.84
C HIS A 191 -16.86 21.78 -3.65
N LEU A 192 -17.96 21.91 -2.89
CA LEU A 192 -18.54 23.22 -2.58
C LEU A 192 -17.56 24.08 -1.77
N VAL A 193 -16.94 23.51 -0.73
CA VAL A 193 -15.95 24.21 0.09
C VAL A 193 -14.71 24.55 -0.74
N GLY A 194 -14.27 23.65 -1.61
CA GLY A 194 -13.19 23.87 -2.56
C GLY A 194 -13.46 25.00 -3.56
N LYS A 195 -14.70 25.12 -4.06
CA LYS A 195 -15.14 26.26 -4.89
C LYS A 195 -14.88 27.58 -4.19
N TYR A 196 -15.23 27.69 -2.91
CA TYR A 196 -15.02 28.93 -2.14
C TYR A 196 -13.55 29.16 -1.76
N TYR A 197 -12.74 28.12 -1.66
CA TYR A 197 -11.29 28.29 -1.54
C TYR A 197 -10.67 28.95 -2.79
N VAL A 198 -11.12 28.55 -3.98
CA VAL A 198 -10.70 29.16 -5.26
C VAL A 198 -11.24 30.59 -5.37
N GLU A 199 -12.47 30.83 -4.96
CA GLU A 199 -13.06 32.19 -4.97
C GLU A 199 -12.29 33.13 -4.02
N PHE A 200 -11.88 32.67 -2.84
CA PHE A 200 -10.99 33.43 -1.97
C PHE A 200 -9.68 33.83 -2.68
N ASP A 201 -9.01 32.87 -3.32
CA ASP A 201 -7.73 33.10 -4.00
C ASP A 201 -7.85 34.13 -5.14
N LYS A 202 -8.96 34.12 -5.87
CA LYS A 202 -9.28 35.08 -6.92
C LYS A 202 -9.40 36.51 -6.35
N HIS A 203 -10.16 36.72 -5.30
CA HIS A 203 -10.30 38.01 -4.64
C HIS A 203 -8.98 38.47 -3.99
N TYR A 204 -8.27 37.56 -3.36
CA TYR A 204 -6.98 37.84 -2.75
C TYR A 204 -5.94 38.31 -3.78
N LYS A 205 -5.82 37.64 -4.93
CA LYS A 205 -4.95 38.05 -6.02
C LYS A 205 -5.33 39.42 -6.61
N ALA A 206 -6.62 39.71 -6.72
CA ALA A 206 -7.11 41.00 -7.19
C ALA A 206 -6.71 42.13 -6.23
N GLN A 207 -6.92 41.95 -4.92
CA GLN A 207 -6.54 42.93 -3.89
C GLN A 207 -5.02 43.12 -3.82
N ILE A 208 -4.21 42.09 -3.94
CA ILE A 208 -2.75 42.20 -4.02
C ILE A 208 -2.37 43.09 -5.20
N LYS A 209 -2.92 42.85 -6.38
CA LYS A 209 -2.62 43.64 -7.58
C LYS A 209 -3.01 45.12 -7.43
N GLU A 210 -4.13 45.40 -6.77
CA GLU A 210 -4.57 46.76 -6.48
C GLU A 210 -3.64 47.45 -5.49
N LEU A 211 -3.22 46.81 -4.40
CA LEU A 211 -2.30 47.36 -3.42
C LEU A 211 -0.91 47.59 -4.01
N MET A 212 -0.43 46.73 -4.88
CA MET A 212 0.81 46.93 -5.63
C MET A 212 0.72 48.12 -6.56
N ALA A 213 -0.43 48.35 -7.22
CA ALA A 213 -0.64 49.55 -8.04
C ALA A 213 -0.68 50.84 -7.22
N GLN A 214 -0.96 50.75 -5.91
CA GLN A 214 -0.91 51.85 -4.94
C GLN A 214 0.52 52.04 -4.34
N GLY A 215 1.52 51.26 -4.79
CA GLY A 215 2.93 51.45 -4.41
C GLY A 215 3.41 50.49 -3.29
N GLN A 216 2.64 49.53 -2.86
CA GLN A 216 3.11 48.51 -1.91
C GLN A 216 3.98 47.45 -2.63
N SER A 217 4.98 46.93 -1.93
CA SER A 217 5.68 45.74 -2.39
C SER A 217 4.75 44.51 -2.41
N GLU A 218 5.07 43.50 -3.20
CA GLU A 218 4.26 42.26 -3.26
C GLU A 218 4.10 41.61 -1.88
N GLU A 219 5.17 41.60 -1.07
CA GLU A 219 5.11 41.03 0.28
C GLU A 219 4.22 41.84 1.23
N GLU A 220 4.26 43.16 1.15
CA GLU A 220 3.37 44.03 1.92
C GLU A 220 1.92 43.88 1.45
N ALA A 221 1.67 43.87 0.15
CA ALA A 221 0.35 43.69 -0.43
C ALA A 221 -0.28 42.33 -0.02
N LYS A 222 0.51 41.24 -0.01
CA LYS A 222 0.06 39.94 0.49
C LYS A 222 -0.35 39.95 1.96
N LYS A 223 0.34 40.70 2.80
CA LYS A 223 0.02 40.84 4.23
C LYS A 223 -1.16 41.75 4.50
N ASN A 224 -1.27 42.82 3.70
CA ASN A 224 -2.25 43.90 3.92
C ASN A 224 -3.54 43.73 3.14
N ALA A 225 -3.67 42.69 2.29
CA ALA A 225 -4.88 42.45 1.54
C ALA A 225 -6.08 42.26 2.51
N PRO A 226 -7.15 43.07 2.37
CA PRO A 226 -8.28 43.08 3.31
C PRO A 226 -8.85 41.69 3.57
N VAL A 227 -9.10 40.90 2.52
CA VAL A 227 -9.65 39.55 2.65
C VAL A 227 -8.73 38.61 3.44
N MET A 228 -7.41 38.81 3.39
CA MET A 228 -6.44 38.02 4.19
C MET A 228 -6.50 38.43 5.67
N LEU A 229 -6.59 39.72 5.96
CA LEU A 229 -6.73 40.22 7.33
C LEU A 229 -8.04 39.73 7.97
N GLU A 230 -9.13 39.73 7.22
CA GLU A 230 -10.41 39.19 7.67
C GLU A 230 -10.35 37.68 7.93
N ALA A 231 -9.65 36.90 7.08
CA ALA A 231 -9.44 35.47 7.31
C ALA A 231 -8.60 35.21 8.57
N GLN A 232 -7.58 36.03 8.82
CA GLN A 232 -6.77 35.95 10.05
C GLN A 232 -7.61 36.30 11.29
N GLU A 233 -8.50 37.31 11.20
CA GLU A 233 -9.42 37.65 12.27
C GLU A 233 -10.43 36.52 12.51
N MET A 234 -10.92 35.88 11.47
CA MET A 234 -11.79 34.71 11.59
C MET A 234 -11.09 33.56 12.30
N LEU A 235 -9.79 33.32 12.04
CA LEU A 235 -9.02 32.30 12.76
C LEU A 235 -8.88 32.65 14.25
N ARG A 236 -8.59 33.92 14.60
CA ARG A 236 -8.56 34.35 16.00
C ARG A 236 -9.90 34.15 16.72
N LYS A 237 -11.02 34.48 16.06
CA LYS A 237 -12.36 34.24 16.58
C LYS A 237 -12.64 32.74 16.77
N TRP A 238 -12.22 31.91 15.83
CA TRP A 238 -12.33 30.45 15.96
C TRP A 238 -11.56 29.94 17.19
N GLU A 239 -10.31 30.40 17.40
CA GLU A 239 -9.50 30.06 18.57
C GLU A 239 -10.12 30.56 19.88
N ALA A 240 -10.78 31.69 19.85
CA ALA A 240 -11.54 32.26 20.98
C ALA A 240 -12.91 31.61 21.19
N ARG A 241 -13.28 30.61 20.38
CA ARG A 241 -14.61 29.94 20.41
C ARG A 241 -15.77 30.90 20.18
N ASP A 242 -15.61 31.90 19.31
CA ASP A 242 -16.72 32.77 18.90
C ASP A 242 -17.88 31.92 18.35
N PRO A 243 -19.12 32.04 18.89
CA PRO A 243 -20.19 31.10 18.54
C PRO A 243 -20.58 31.13 17.06
N GLU A 244 -20.54 32.29 16.40
CA GLU A 244 -20.90 32.42 14.98
C GLU A 244 -19.86 31.75 14.10
N VAL A 245 -18.59 32.05 14.32
CA VAL A 245 -17.49 31.51 13.54
C VAL A 245 -17.33 29.99 13.78
N TYR A 246 -17.52 29.56 15.02
CA TYR A 246 -17.41 28.16 15.37
C TYR A 246 -18.54 27.31 14.76
N SER A 247 -19.80 27.81 14.80
CA SER A 247 -20.92 27.14 14.16
C SER A 247 -20.79 27.07 12.63
N LEU A 248 -20.25 28.11 11.99
CA LEU A 248 -19.96 28.08 10.56
C LEU A 248 -18.87 27.04 10.23
N TRP A 249 -17.82 26.99 11.04
CA TRP A 249 -16.76 26.01 10.92
C TRP A 249 -17.29 24.57 11.06
N GLU A 250 -18.11 24.28 12.05
CA GLU A 250 -18.74 22.96 12.23
C GLU A 250 -19.59 22.57 11.02
N THR A 251 -20.40 23.50 10.53
CA THR A 251 -21.28 23.28 9.38
C THR A 251 -20.49 22.95 8.12
N MET A 252 -19.50 23.79 7.76
CA MET A 252 -18.73 23.61 6.53
C MET A 252 -17.81 22.38 6.58
N ASN A 253 -17.17 22.11 7.73
CA ASN A 253 -16.40 20.87 7.88
C ASN A 253 -17.31 19.63 7.85
N GLY A 254 -18.52 19.69 8.41
CA GLY A 254 -19.50 18.62 8.29
C GLY A 254 -19.78 18.25 6.82
N TRP A 255 -19.96 19.23 5.96
CA TRP A 255 -20.13 19.00 4.51
C TRP A 255 -18.90 18.32 3.89
N VAL A 256 -17.69 18.72 4.30
CA VAL A 256 -16.45 18.14 3.77
C VAL A 256 -16.27 16.69 4.25
N TYR A 257 -16.57 16.40 5.51
CA TYR A 257 -16.47 15.04 6.05
C TYR A 257 -17.39 14.08 5.30
N GLU A 258 -18.67 14.49 5.07
CA GLU A 258 -19.60 13.71 4.26
C GLU A 258 -19.08 13.51 2.83
N GLY A 259 -18.49 14.56 2.23
CA GLY A 259 -17.90 14.49 0.90
C GLY A 259 -16.70 13.52 0.83
N PHE A 260 -15.81 13.56 1.79
CA PHE A 260 -14.67 12.63 1.88
C PHE A 260 -15.13 11.18 2.05
N ASP A 261 -16.16 10.94 2.86
CA ASP A 261 -16.72 9.59 3.04
C ASP A 261 -17.23 8.98 1.74
N VAL A 262 -17.83 9.79 0.86
CA VAL A 262 -18.27 9.35 -0.47
C VAL A 262 -17.06 8.88 -1.28
N THR A 263 -15.98 9.68 -1.33
CA THR A 263 -14.76 9.31 -2.08
C THR A 263 -14.07 8.09 -1.47
N TYR A 264 -13.96 7.99 -0.14
CA TYR A 264 -13.37 6.81 0.52
C TYR A 264 -14.15 5.53 0.21
N LYS A 265 -15.49 5.59 0.26
CA LYS A 265 -16.35 4.46 -0.11
C LYS A 265 -16.15 4.06 -1.58
N ALA A 266 -16.08 5.04 -2.48
CA ALA A 266 -15.84 4.79 -3.89
C ALA A 266 -14.47 4.12 -4.13
N LEU A 267 -13.43 4.55 -3.38
CA LEU A 267 -12.11 3.92 -3.42
C LEU A 267 -12.04 2.57 -2.68
N GLY A 268 -13.04 2.21 -1.88
CA GLY A 268 -13.00 1.02 -1.03
C GLY A 268 -11.92 1.09 0.04
N VAL A 269 -11.67 2.28 0.60
CA VAL A 269 -10.77 2.51 1.74
C VAL A 269 -11.56 2.97 2.96
N ASP A 270 -11.10 2.62 4.14
CA ASP A 270 -11.76 2.91 5.41
C ASP A 270 -10.75 3.17 6.53
N PHE A 271 -11.22 3.61 7.69
CA PHE A 271 -10.41 3.91 8.87
C PHE A 271 -11.06 3.35 10.13
N ASP A 272 -10.24 2.81 11.01
CA ASP A 272 -10.68 2.35 12.34
C ASP A 272 -10.72 3.53 13.34
N LYS A 273 -9.88 4.56 13.12
CA LYS A 273 -9.82 5.79 13.93
C LYS A 273 -9.63 7.02 13.07
N VAL A 274 -10.41 8.05 13.35
CA VAL A 274 -10.26 9.37 12.74
C VAL A 274 -9.88 10.37 13.84
N TYR A 275 -8.78 11.06 13.64
CA TYR A 275 -8.32 12.17 14.48
C TYR A 275 -8.58 13.49 13.75
N TYR A 276 -8.84 14.54 14.49
CA TYR A 276 -9.07 15.88 13.97
C TYR A 276 -8.02 16.84 14.52
N GLU A 277 -7.36 17.62 13.66
CA GLU A 277 -6.36 18.60 14.07
C GLU A 277 -6.95 19.59 15.10
N SER A 278 -8.22 19.99 14.95
CA SER A 278 -8.94 20.84 15.89
C SER A 278 -8.99 20.30 17.33
N GLN A 279 -8.81 18.99 17.52
CA GLN A 279 -8.77 18.31 18.82
C GLN A 279 -7.36 17.99 19.29
N THR A 280 -6.40 17.86 18.37
CA THR A 280 -5.03 17.37 18.69
C THR A 280 -3.99 18.49 18.76
N TYR A 281 -4.25 19.67 18.23
CA TYR A 281 -3.25 20.74 18.10
C TYR A 281 -2.67 21.26 19.44
N LEU A 282 -3.33 20.99 20.57
CA LEU A 282 -2.86 21.38 21.91
C LEU A 282 -2.05 20.29 22.61
N LEU A 283 -2.06 19.05 22.10
CA LEU A 283 -1.50 17.88 22.81
C LEU A 283 0.02 17.97 23.08
N GLY A 284 0.76 18.65 22.23
CA GLY A 284 2.21 18.73 22.38
C GLY A 284 2.73 19.70 23.44
N LYS A 285 1.89 20.58 24.00
CA LYS A 285 2.35 21.59 24.96
C LYS A 285 2.89 20.99 26.26
N SER A 286 2.27 19.94 26.76
CA SER A 286 2.74 19.22 27.96
C SER A 286 4.11 18.59 27.75
N LEU A 287 4.38 18.05 26.57
CA LEU A 287 5.69 17.50 26.22
C LEU A 287 6.77 18.59 26.11
N VAL A 288 6.39 19.79 25.67
CA VAL A 288 7.33 20.93 25.67
C VAL A 288 7.68 21.35 27.09
N GLU A 289 6.72 21.38 28.00
CA GLU A 289 7.00 21.67 29.42
C GLU A 289 7.87 20.58 30.06
N GLU A 290 7.63 19.31 29.73
CA GLU A 290 8.46 18.19 30.18
C GLU A 290 9.91 18.33 29.67
N GLY A 291 10.09 18.64 28.39
CA GLY A 291 11.39 18.84 27.79
C GLY A 291 12.18 20.02 28.37
N LEU A 292 11.48 21.11 28.73
CA LEU A 292 12.09 22.23 29.46
C LEU A 292 12.55 21.83 30.86
N LYS A 293 11.73 21.06 31.60
CA LYS A 293 12.09 20.53 32.92
C LYS A 293 13.27 19.57 32.90
N LYS A 294 13.39 18.77 31.86
CA LYS A 294 14.49 17.83 31.62
C LYS A 294 15.75 18.51 31.07
N GLY A 295 15.69 19.80 30.70
CA GLY A 295 16.80 20.52 30.06
C GLY A 295 17.10 20.08 28.64
N VAL A 296 16.17 19.34 28.00
CA VAL A 296 16.24 18.92 26.58
C VAL A 296 15.86 20.08 25.66
N PHE A 297 14.93 20.92 26.11
CA PHE A 297 14.49 22.13 25.42
C PHE A 297 14.94 23.37 26.18
N TYR A 298 15.06 24.50 25.47
CA TYR A 298 15.47 25.75 26.05
C TYR A 298 14.63 26.93 25.51
N ARG A 299 14.58 28.03 26.32
CA ARG A 299 13.92 29.27 25.91
C ARG A 299 14.91 30.27 25.36
N ARG A 300 14.52 30.95 24.31
CA ARG A 300 15.22 32.15 23.81
C ARG A 300 14.68 33.41 24.47
N PRO A 301 15.39 34.55 24.34
CA PRO A 301 14.96 35.83 24.95
C PRO A 301 13.59 36.33 24.49
N ASP A 302 13.13 35.94 23.30
CA ASP A 302 11.80 36.22 22.77
C ASP A 302 10.70 35.30 23.32
N ASN A 303 11.03 34.52 24.33
CA ASN A 303 10.17 33.51 24.97
C ASN A 303 9.82 32.29 24.10
N SER A 304 10.35 32.18 22.88
CA SER A 304 10.19 30.98 22.05
C SER A 304 10.93 29.77 22.63
N VAL A 305 10.42 28.55 22.38
CA VAL A 305 11.03 27.29 22.88
C VAL A 305 11.63 26.53 21.70
N TRP A 306 12.87 26.09 21.90
CA TRP A 306 13.68 25.44 20.88
C TRP A 306 14.32 24.15 21.41
N ILE A 307 14.72 23.29 20.48
CA ILE A 307 15.61 22.17 20.69
C ILE A 307 16.83 22.31 19.79
N ASP A 308 18.02 22.03 20.34
CA ASP A 308 19.27 21.95 19.59
C ASP A 308 19.53 20.50 19.15
N LEU A 309 19.56 20.26 17.85
CA LEU A 309 19.85 18.98 17.22
C LEU A 309 21.14 19.01 16.40
N THR A 310 21.97 20.05 16.55
CA THR A 310 23.20 20.25 15.76
C THR A 310 24.23 19.15 15.99
N ALA A 311 24.31 18.63 17.23
CA ALA A 311 25.18 17.50 17.57
C ALA A 311 24.79 16.20 16.84
N ASP A 312 23.54 16.10 16.37
CA ASP A 312 23.00 14.95 15.64
C ASP A 312 22.99 15.22 14.11
N GLY A 313 23.61 16.31 13.65
CA GLY A 313 23.71 16.68 12.24
C GLY A 313 22.45 17.33 11.66
N LEU A 314 21.54 17.80 12.51
CA LEU A 314 20.32 18.51 12.12
C LEU A 314 20.40 19.97 12.62
N ASP A 315 19.38 20.79 12.30
CA ASP A 315 19.30 22.18 12.76
C ASP A 315 18.62 22.30 14.12
N GLU A 316 18.76 23.46 14.76
CA GLU A 316 17.88 23.84 15.86
C GLU A 316 16.43 23.95 15.38
N LYS A 317 15.49 23.47 16.18
CA LYS A 317 14.06 23.46 15.82
C LYS A 317 13.20 24.21 16.82
N LEU A 318 12.36 25.09 16.26
CA LEU A 318 11.32 25.80 17.00
C LEU A 318 10.21 24.80 17.39
N LEU A 319 9.80 24.84 18.64
CA LEU A 319 8.70 24.07 19.20
C LEU A 319 7.50 24.94 19.61
N LEU A 320 7.76 26.08 20.26
CA LEU A 320 6.73 27.09 20.52
C LEU A 320 7.22 28.46 20.08
N ARG A 321 6.35 29.26 19.51
CA ARG A 321 6.61 30.65 19.22
C ARG A 321 6.64 31.49 20.51
N GLY A 322 7.15 32.69 20.47
CA GLY A 322 7.26 33.58 21.62
C GLY A 322 5.91 33.91 22.28
N ASP A 323 4.82 33.87 21.53
CA ASP A 323 3.44 34.01 22.02
C ASP A 323 2.85 32.71 22.63
N GLY A 324 3.64 31.64 22.67
CA GLY A 324 3.22 30.34 23.20
C GLY A 324 2.39 29.48 22.24
N THR A 325 2.27 29.89 20.95
CA THR A 325 1.58 29.08 19.96
C THR A 325 2.45 27.91 19.46
N SER A 326 1.82 26.75 19.26
CA SER A 326 2.47 25.54 18.77
C SER A 326 2.81 25.65 17.26
N VAL A 327 3.87 24.95 16.87
CA VAL A 327 4.18 24.66 15.47
C VAL A 327 3.79 23.21 15.13
N TYR A 328 3.83 22.85 13.85
CA TYR A 328 3.49 21.48 13.41
C TYR A 328 4.27 20.39 14.15
N MET A 329 5.56 20.59 14.37
CA MET A 329 6.39 19.62 15.11
C MET A 329 5.83 19.33 16.52
N THR A 330 5.38 20.36 17.22
CA THR A 330 4.80 20.20 18.56
C THR A 330 3.49 19.43 18.54
N GLN A 331 2.68 19.67 17.53
CA GLN A 331 1.41 18.96 17.34
C GLN A 331 1.67 17.48 17.07
N ASP A 332 2.62 17.17 16.18
CA ASP A 332 2.96 15.79 15.81
C ASP A 332 3.61 15.03 16.96
N LEU A 333 4.44 15.68 17.77
CA LEU A 333 4.95 15.11 19.01
C LEU A 333 3.82 14.70 19.98
N GLY A 334 2.87 15.60 20.21
CA GLY A 334 1.73 15.34 21.06
C GLY A 334 0.81 14.25 20.50
N THR A 335 0.59 14.24 19.21
CA THR A 335 -0.24 13.23 18.53
C THR A 335 0.42 11.86 18.58
N ALA A 336 1.73 11.77 18.31
CA ALA A 336 2.48 10.52 18.40
C ALA A 336 2.46 9.96 19.83
N TYR A 337 2.77 10.80 20.83
CA TYR A 337 2.70 10.42 22.24
C TYR A 337 1.34 9.83 22.60
N ARG A 338 0.26 10.56 22.26
CA ARG A 338 -1.11 10.15 22.59
C ARG A 338 -1.49 8.81 21.94
N ARG A 339 -1.04 8.56 20.72
CA ARG A 339 -1.33 7.33 19.99
C ARG A 339 -0.67 6.11 20.63
N PHE A 340 0.59 6.21 21.02
CA PHE A 340 1.28 5.13 21.73
C PHE A 340 0.64 4.84 23.09
N GLU A 341 0.33 5.87 23.88
CA GLU A 341 -0.32 5.73 25.18
C GLU A 341 -1.72 5.10 25.08
N ASP A 342 -2.60 5.67 24.24
CA ASP A 342 -4.01 5.27 24.20
C ASP A 342 -4.21 3.89 23.53
N ASN A 343 -3.30 3.46 22.64
CA ASN A 343 -3.49 2.25 21.85
C ASN A 343 -2.47 1.14 22.17
N LYS A 344 -1.50 1.38 23.05
CA LYS A 344 -0.42 0.43 23.38
C LYS A 344 0.23 -0.13 22.11
N LEU A 345 0.69 0.76 21.24
CA LEU A 345 1.26 0.42 19.94
C LEU A 345 2.63 -0.22 20.10
N ASP A 346 2.89 -1.26 19.32
CA ASP A 346 4.24 -1.77 19.07
C ASP A 346 4.92 -0.98 17.94
N ASP A 347 4.18 -0.60 16.89
CA ASP A 347 4.71 0.16 15.75
C ASP A 347 3.72 1.23 15.29
N MET A 348 4.26 2.33 14.80
CA MET A 348 3.51 3.42 14.16
C MET A 348 4.08 3.71 12.77
N ILE A 349 3.24 3.62 11.75
CA ILE A 349 3.60 3.88 10.35
C ILE A 349 2.87 5.14 9.87
N TYR A 350 3.63 6.11 9.37
CA TYR A 350 3.11 7.31 8.72
C TYR A 350 3.31 7.21 7.22
N VAL A 351 2.21 7.19 6.45
CA VAL A 351 2.23 7.19 4.98
C VAL A 351 2.19 8.62 4.48
N VAL A 352 3.36 9.19 4.21
CA VAL A 352 3.50 10.61 3.86
C VAL A 352 4.51 10.78 2.73
N GLY A 353 4.33 11.81 1.88
CA GLY A 353 5.23 12.11 0.77
C GLY A 353 6.69 12.35 1.21
N ASN A 354 7.62 12.08 0.32
CA ASN A 354 9.07 12.14 0.57
C ASN A 354 9.57 13.56 0.92
N GLU A 355 8.79 14.59 0.65
CA GLU A 355 9.09 15.98 1.05
C GLU A 355 9.16 16.14 2.57
N GLN A 356 8.54 15.22 3.35
CA GLN A 356 8.51 15.26 4.81
C GLN A 356 9.58 14.38 5.48
N ASN A 357 10.54 13.82 4.73
CA ASN A 357 11.60 12.96 5.27
C ASN A 357 12.34 13.62 6.44
N TYR A 358 12.72 14.89 6.27
CA TYR A 358 13.42 15.65 7.29
C TYR A 358 12.55 15.87 8.55
N HIS A 359 11.28 16.15 8.38
CA HIS A 359 10.33 16.33 9.49
C HIS A 359 10.23 15.09 10.37
N PHE A 360 10.12 13.89 9.77
CA PHE A 360 10.07 12.64 10.52
C PHE A 360 11.40 12.26 11.18
N GLN A 361 12.54 12.62 10.59
CA GLN A 361 13.83 12.48 11.27
C GLN A 361 13.87 13.32 12.56
N VAL A 362 13.43 14.57 12.48
CA VAL A 362 13.34 15.48 13.64
C VAL A 362 12.37 14.91 14.68
N LEU A 363 11.16 14.49 14.29
CA LEU A 363 10.15 13.91 15.19
C LEU A 363 10.70 12.74 16.02
N LYS A 364 11.34 11.78 15.34
CA LYS A 364 11.96 10.61 15.99
C LYS A 364 13.05 11.02 16.98
N LEU A 365 13.92 11.93 16.57
CA LEU A 365 15.04 12.37 17.40
C LEU A 365 14.56 13.14 18.63
N VAL A 366 13.55 13.99 18.50
CA VAL A 366 12.98 14.74 19.61
C VAL A 366 12.34 13.79 20.63
N LEU A 367 11.55 12.81 20.19
CA LEU A 367 10.97 11.78 21.06
C LEU A 367 12.07 11.00 21.80
N LYS A 368 13.14 10.61 21.11
CA LYS A 368 14.28 9.89 21.69
C LYS A 368 14.96 10.71 22.78
N LYS A 369 15.22 12.00 22.53
CA LYS A 369 15.83 12.91 23.52
C LYS A 369 14.92 13.20 24.72
N LEU A 370 13.61 13.15 24.56
CA LEU A 370 12.63 13.23 25.64
C LEU A 370 12.59 11.97 26.53
N GLY A 371 13.22 10.87 26.10
CA GLY A 371 13.25 9.61 26.83
C GLY A 371 12.28 8.55 26.32
N TYR A 372 11.65 8.78 25.17
CA TYR A 372 10.74 7.84 24.49
C TYR A 372 11.46 7.08 23.36
N ALA A 373 12.66 6.56 23.68
CA ALA A 373 13.50 5.86 22.69
C ALA A 373 12.79 4.63 22.11
N ASP A 374 12.13 3.85 22.96
CA ASP A 374 11.40 2.65 22.54
C ASP A 374 10.33 2.97 21.48
N TRP A 375 9.57 4.07 21.66
CA TRP A 375 8.59 4.49 20.66
C TRP A 375 9.23 5.08 19.40
N SER A 376 10.27 5.89 19.58
CA SER A 376 10.98 6.53 18.48
C SER A 376 11.53 5.52 17.48
N ASP A 377 12.09 4.42 17.95
CA ASP A 377 12.68 3.38 17.11
C ASP A 377 11.60 2.57 16.36
N HIS A 378 10.37 2.57 16.87
CA HIS A 378 9.17 1.93 16.27
C HIS A 378 8.30 2.88 15.43
N ILE A 379 8.74 4.09 15.18
CA ILE A 379 8.10 4.99 14.21
C ILE A 379 8.72 4.78 12.83
N THR A 380 7.90 4.46 11.84
CA THR A 380 8.31 4.34 10.44
C THR A 380 7.64 5.41 9.60
N HIS A 381 8.42 6.16 8.84
CA HIS A 381 7.91 6.99 7.76
C HIS A 381 7.93 6.17 6.47
N LEU A 382 6.76 5.67 6.04
CA LEU A 382 6.58 5.11 4.72
C LEU A 382 6.54 6.27 3.71
N SER A 383 7.75 6.69 3.35
CA SER A 383 8.00 7.77 2.41
C SER A 383 7.67 7.33 1.00
N TYR A 384 6.79 8.06 0.30
CA TYR A 384 6.45 7.73 -1.08
C TYR A 384 6.76 8.87 -2.04
N GLY A 385 7.09 8.50 -3.30
CA GLY A 385 7.33 9.46 -4.38
C GLY A 385 6.03 10.04 -4.93
N MET A 386 6.13 11.18 -5.61
CA MET A 386 4.98 11.90 -6.15
C MET A 386 4.34 11.17 -7.33
N VAL A 387 3.06 11.48 -7.59
CA VAL A 387 2.37 11.12 -8.83
C VAL A 387 2.37 12.34 -9.74
N GLU A 388 2.81 12.15 -10.97
CA GLU A 388 2.81 13.17 -12.01
C GLU A 388 1.85 12.74 -13.14
N LEU A 389 1.36 13.72 -13.88
CA LEU A 389 0.55 13.52 -15.07
C LEU A 389 1.42 13.77 -16.32
N PRO A 390 1.03 13.25 -17.50
CA PRO A 390 1.74 13.54 -18.75
C PRO A 390 1.92 15.03 -19.03
N GLU A 391 0.98 15.87 -18.62
CA GLU A 391 1.04 17.32 -18.78
C GLU A 391 1.92 18.02 -17.71
N GLY A 392 2.49 17.29 -16.74
CA GLY A 392 3.38 17.81 -15.71
C GLY A 392 2.84 17.73 -14.28
N LYS A 393 3.52 18.45 -13.34
CA LYS A 393 3.15 18.42 -11.91
C LYS A 393 1.81 19.09 -11.64
N MET A 394 1.01 18.46 -10.79
CA MET A 394 -0.26 19.00 -10.31
C MET A 394 -0.04 20.26 -9.44
N LYS A 395 -0.74 21.36 -9.75
CA LYS A 395 -0.70 22.58 -8.95
C LYS A 395 -2.09 22.90 -8.40
N SER A 396 -2.30 22.71 -7.12
CA SER A 396 -3.61 22.90 -6.46
C SER A 396 -4.15 24.33 -6.47
N ARG A 397 -3.28 25.34 -6.60
CA ARG A 397 -3.67 26.76 -6.61
C ARG A 397 -4.13 27.29 -7.98
N GLU A 398 -3.88 26.55 -9.05
CA GLU A 398 -4.18 26.97 -10.44
C GLU A 398 -5.31 26.17 -11.08
N GLY A 399 -6.04 25.31 -10.32
CA GLY A 399 -7.14 24.50 -10.85
C GLY A 399 -6.69 23.33 -11.76
N THR A 400 -5.41 22.99 -11.75
CA THR A 400 -4.83 21.89 -12.56
C THR A 400 -4.62 20.60 -11.76
N VAL A 401 -5.36 20.43 -10.68
CA VAL A 401 -5.34 19.20 -9.87
C VAL A 401 -6.40 18.27 -10.39
N VAL A 402 -6.03 17.01 -10.69
CA VAL A 402 -7.02 15.99 -11.05
C VAL A 402 -7.79 15.60 -9.80
N ASP A 403 -9.06 15.95 -9.80
CA ASP A 403 -10.02 15.59 -8.76
C ASP A 403 -10.15 14.06 -8.65
N ALA A 404 -10.27 13.55 -7.43
CA ALA A 404 -10.33 12.11 -7.20
C ALA A 404 -11.62 11.49 -7.76
N ASP A 405 -12.75 12.17 -7.59
CA ASP A 405 -14.05 11.66 -8.03
C ASP A 405 -14.14 11.67 -9.57
N ASP A 406 -13.66 12.76 -10.20
CA ASP A 406 -13.61 12.87 -11.66
C ASP A 406 -12.71 11.77 -12.26
N LEU A 407 -11.57 11.49 -11.61
CA LEU A 407 -10.67 10.43 -12.06
C LEU A 407 -11.33 9.05 -11.93
N ILE A 408 -11.96 8.75 -10.81
CA ILE A 408 -12.68 7.49 -10.59
C ILE A 408 -13.79 7.33 -11.63
N ALA A 409 -14.61 8.35 -11.83
CA ALA A 409 -15.70 8.32 -12.81
C ALA A 409 -15.18 8.12 -14.24
N GLY A 410 -14.09 8.81 -14.61
CA GLY A 410 -13.43 8.66 -15.90
C GLY A 410 -12.88 7.24 -16.13
N MET A 411 -12.25 6.66 -15.11
CA MET A 411 -11.74 5.28 -15.17
C MET A 411 -12.86 4.25 -15.36
N VAL A 412 -13.97 4.41 -14.64
CA VAL A 412 -15.15 3.53 -14.75
C VAL A 412 -15.79 3.65 -16.14
N ALA A 413 -15.94 4.88 -16.67
CA ALA A 413 -16.50 5.10 -18.01
C ALA A 413 -15.61 4.46 -19.10
N THR A 414 -14.30 4.68 -19.03
CA THR A 414 -13.35 4.08 -20.01
C THR A 414 -13.34 2.55 -19.93
N ALA A 415 -13.40 1.99 -18.70
CA ALA A 415 -13.49 0.54 -18.52
C ALA A 415 -14.77 -0.03 -19.13
N ARG A 416 -15.90 0.68 -19.01
CA ARG A 416 -17.17 0.29 -19.61
C ARG A 416 -17.10 0.28 -21.13
N GLU A 417 -16.57 1.34 -21.74
CA GLU A 417 -16.41 1.44 -23.20
C GLU A 417 -15.54 0.29 -23.74
N MET A 418 -14.36 0.09 -23.19
CA MET A 418 -13.45 -0.96 -23.62
C MET A 418 -14.01 -2.37 -23.40
N SER A 419 -14.70 -2.61 -22.30
CA SER A 419 -15.35 -3.90 -22.03
C SER A 419 -16.47 -4.19 -23.03
N ALA A 420 -17.25 -3.17 -23.40
CA ALA A 420 -18.30 -3.30 -24.42
C ALA A 420 -17.72 -3.57 -25.82
N GLU A 421 -16.67 -2.83 -26.23
CA GLU A 421 -15.98 -3.04 -27.51
C GLU A 421 -15.42 -4.46 -27.65
N LEU A 422 -14.97 -5.05 -26.55
CA LEU A 422 -14.43 -6.42 -26.51
C LEU A 422 -15.53 -7.49 -26.33
N GLY A 423 -16.82 -7.13 -26.32
CA GLY A 423 -17.94 -8.05 -26.14
C GLY A 423 -17.99 -8.69 -24.75
N LYS A 424 -17.32 -8.13 -23.77
CA LYS A 424 -17.21 -8.72 -22.44
C LYS A 424 -18.42 -8.47 -21.54
N LEU A 425 -19.30 -7.57 -21.94
CA LEU A 425 -20.56 -7.25 -21.25
C LEU A 425 -21.77 -7.90 -21.92
N ASP A 426 -21.56 -8.74 -22.94
CA ASP A 426 -22.64 -9.40 -23.66
C ASP A 426 -23.44 -10.33 -22.75
N GLY A 427 -24.77 -10.11 -22.72
CA GLY A 427 -25.67 -10.89 -21.88
C GLY A 427 -25.73 -10.46 -20.40
N CYS A 428 -25.00 -9.41 -20.00
CA CYS A 428 -25.13 -8.79 -18.68
C CYS A 428 -26.37 -7.89 -18.61
N SER A 429 -27.02 -7.82 -17.45
CA SER A 429 -27.94 -6.74 -17.14
C SER A 429 -27.20 -5.41 -17.02
N GLU A 430 -27.94 -4.30 -17.08
CA GLU A 430 -27.34 -2.95 -16.90
C GLU A 430 -26.65 -2.80 -15.53
N GLU A 431 -27.25 -3.39 -14.50
CA GLU A 431 -26.70 -3.38 -13.15
C GLU A 431 -25.39 -4.20 -13.07
N GLU A 432 -25.37 -5.38 -13.66
CA GLU A 432 -24.17 -6.24 -13.73
C GLU A 432 -23.06 -5.54 -14.54
N ALA A 433 -23.40 -4.94 -15.69
CA ALA A 433 -22.45 -4.20 -16.51
C ALA A 433 -21.84 -3.01 -15.77
N ASN A 434 -22.63 -2.28 -15.00
CA ASN A 434 -22.14 -1.19 -14.15
C ASN A 434 -21.22 -1.69 -13.03
N ALA A 435 -21.58 -2.78 -12.35
CA ALA A 435 -20.78 -3.38 -11.28
C ALA A 435 -19.42 -3.87 -11.83
N VAL A 436 -19.42 -4.59 -12.95
CA VAL A 436 -18.18 -5.07 -13.60
C VAL A 436 -17.33 -3.88 -14.06
N SER A 437 -17.92 -2.88 -14.70
CA SER A 437 -17.18 -1.70 -15.17
C SER A 437 -16.56 -0.91 -14.02
N THR A 438 -17.26 -0.78 -12.91
CA THR A 438 -16.73 -0.15 -11.69
C THR A 438 -15.55 -0.96 -11.13
N MET A 439 -15.70 -2.27 -11.02
CA MET A 439 -14.65 -3.17 -10.52
C MET A 439 -13.39 -3.12 -11.40
N VAL A 440 -13.56 -3.12 -12.72
CA VAL A 440 -12.46 -3.07 -13.70
C VAL A 440 -11.78 -1.70 -13.70
N GLY A 441 -12.56 -0.61 -13.72
CA GLY A 441 -12.02 0.75 -13.69
C GLY A 441 -11.21 1.05 -12.43
N LEU A 442 -11.76 0.68 -11.26
CA LEU A 442 -11.05 0.79 -9.99
C LEU A 442 -9.85 -0.17 -9.93
N GLY A 443 -9.98 -1.39 -10.43
CA GLY A 443 -8.89 -2.36 -10.51
C GLY A 443 -7.73 -1.85 -11.35
N ALA A 444 -8.01 -1.21 -12.48
CA ALA A 444 -7.02 -0.57 -13.34
C ALA A 444 -6.28 0.56 -12.60
N LEU A 445 -7.01 1.49 -11.99
CA LEU A 445 -6.46 2.61 -11.24
C LEU A 445 -5.58 2.14 -10.07
N LYS A 446 -6.11 1.27 -9.22
CA LYS A 446 -5.43 0.78 -8.03
C LYS A 446 -4.17 -0.02 -8.37
N TYR A 447 -4.28 -0.95 -9.31
CA TYR A 447 -3.16 -1.77 -9.73
C TYR A 447 -2.03 -0.94 -10.34
N PHE A 448 -2.37 0.01 -11.22
CA PHE A 448 -1.39 0.87 -11.87
C PHE A 448 -0.56 1.68 -10.85
N ILE A 449 -1.22 2.18 -9.81
CA ILE A 449 -0.56 2.93 -8.73
C ILE A 449 0.28 2.00 -7.84
N LEU A 450 -0.26 0.83 -7.45
CA LEU A 450 0.35 -0.06 -6.47
C LEU A 450 1.43 -0.99 -7.04
N LYS A 451 1.48 -1.22 -8.35
CA LYS A 451 2.55 -2.01 -8.99
C LYS A 451 3.92 -1.32 -8.98
N VAL A 452 3.95 -0.01 -8.72
CA VAL A 452 5.18 0.78 -8.66
C VAL A 452 5.70 0.80 -7.22
N ASP A 453 7.02 0.62 -7.03
CA ASP A 453 7.65 0.76 -5.71
C ASP A 453 7.23 2.09 -5.07
N PRO A 454 6.74 2.09 -3.82
CA PRO A 454 6.26 3.30 -3.16
C PRO A 454 7.24 4.48 -3.21
N ARG A 455 8.54 4.21 -3.08
CA ARG A 455 9.61 5.24 -3.04
C ARG A 455 9.85 5.94 -4.37
N LYS A 456 9.36 5.37 -5.48
CA LYS A 456 9.56 5.95 -6.82
C LYS A 456 8.47 6.96 -7.15
N THR A 457 8.86 8.07 -7.78
CA THR A 457 7.93 8.95 -8.51
C THR A 457 7.34 8.18 -9.69
N MET A 458 6.07 8.39 -9.98
CA MET A 458 5.39 7.72 -11.08
C MET A 458 4.65 8.70 -11.96
N LEU A 459 4.57 8.38 -13.23
CA LEU A 459 3.69 9.02 -14.20
C LEU A 459 2.39 8.19 -14.28
N PHE A 460 1.24 8.81 -14.08
CA PHE A 460 -0.05 8.14 -14.20
C PHE A 460 -0.68 8.46 -15.55
N ASP A 461 -0.89 7.43 -16.38
CA ASP A 461 -1.64 7.50 -17.62
C ASP A 461 -2.91 6.63 -17.52
N PRO A 462 -4.11 7.23 -17.55
CA PRO A 462 -5.37 6.50 -17.48
C PRO A 462 -5.55 5.45 -18.57
N ARG A 463 -5.08 5.73 -19.80
CA ARG A 463 -5.26 4.83 -20.95
C ARG A 463 -4.38 3.59 -20.85
N GLU A 464 -3.12 3.75 -20.45
CA GLU A 464 -2.20 2.63 -20.24
C GLU A 464 -2.66 1.71 -19.10
N SER A 465 -3.37 2.26 -18.10
CA SER A 465 -3.80 1.50 -16.93
C SER A 465 -4.92 0.49 -17.23
N ILE A 466 -5.72 0.67 -18.27
CA ILE A 466 -6.91 -0.15 -18.59
C ILE A 466 -6.61 -1.23 -19.66
N ASP A 467 -5.40 -1.36 -20.17
CA ASP A 467 -5.06 -2.38 -21.19
C ASP A 467 -5.31 -3.81 -20.65
N PHE A 468 -6.05 -4.61 -21.43
CA PHE A 468 -6.35 -6.02 -21.11
C PHE A 468 -5.23 -6.99 -21.50
N ASN A 469 -4.19 -6.56 -22.17
CA ASN A 469 -3.08 -7.39 -22.65
C ASN A 469 -1.74 -7.08 -21.94
N GLY A 470 -1.69 -6.01 -21.16
CA GLY A 470 -0.48 -5.53 -20.50
C GLY A 470 -0.35 -5.96 -19.04
N ASN A 471 0.67 -5.45 -18.35
CA ASN A 471 0.83 -5.58 -16.89
C ASN A 471 -0.15 -4.63 -16.17
N THR A 472 -1.43 -5.01 -16.11
CA THR A 472 -2.55 -4.18 -15.65
C THR A 472 -3.50 -4.96 -14.76
N GLY A 473 -4.30 -4.24 -13.97
CA GLY A 473 -5.38 -4.82 -13.17
C GLY A 473 -6.39 -5.60 -14.01
N PRO A 474 -6.92 -5.02 -15.11
CA PRO A 474 -7.85 -5.71 -16.00
C PRO A 474 -7.35 -7.04 -16.58
N PHE A 475 -6.06 -7.15 -16.92
CA PHE A 475 -5.46 -8.42 -17.35
C PHE A 475 -5.61 -9.52 -16.28
N ILE A 476 -5.31 -9.18 -15.04
CA ILE A 476 -5.39 -10.12 -13.90
C ILE A 476 -6.85 -10.46 -13.58
N GLN A 477 -7.72 -9.47 -13.57
CA GLN A 477 -9.16 -9.62 -13.34
C GLN A 477 -9.81 -10.51 -14.43
N TYR A 478 -9.43 -10.31 -15.69
CA TYR A 478 -9.90 -11.15 -16.79
C TYR A 478 -9.41 -12.59 -16.66
N THR A 479 -8.16 -12.80 -16.25
CA THR A 479 -7.65 -14.16 -15.98
C THR A 479 -8.47 -14.87 -14.91
N HIS A 480 -8.79 -14.17 -13.81
CA HIS A 480 -9.64 -14.71 -12.75
C HIS A 480 -11.04 -15.08 -13.27
N ALA A 481 -11.70 -14.16 -13.98
CA ALA A 481 -13.04 -14.41 -14.54
C ALA A 481 -13.05 -15.58 -15.55
N ARG A 482 -12.00 -15.71 -16.37
CA ARG A 482 -11.79 -16.86 -17.27
C ARG A 482 -11.74 -18.17 -16.51
N ILE A 483 -10.96 -18.25 -15.44
CA ILE A 483 -10.88 -19.46 -14.61
C ILE A 483 -12.25 -19.77 -13.99
N CYS A 484 -12.92 -18.79 -13.41
CA CYS A 484 -14.26 -18.96 -12.85
C CYS A 484 -15.25 -19.49 -13.90
N SER A 485 -15.14 -19.05 -15.15
CA SER A 485 -15.96 -19.59 -16.25
C SER A 485 -15.65 -21.06 -16.55
N ILE A 486 -14.37 -21.46 -16.51
CA ILE A 486 -13.97 -22.88 -16.71
C ILE A 486 -14.56 -23.75 -15.60
N LEU A 487 -14.40 -23.32 -14.33
CA LEU A 487 -14.89 -24.07 -13.17
C LEU A 487 -16.43 -24.20 -13.18
N ARG A 488 -17.14 -23.14 -13.54
CA ARG A 488 -18.59 -23.15 -13.67
C ARG A 488 -19.05 -24.14 -14.73
N LYS A 489 -18.43 -24.14 -15.93
CA LYS A 489 -18.72 -25.09 -17.00
C LYS A 489 -18.45 -26.54 -16.59
N ALA A 490 -17.38 -26.77 -15.81
CA ALA A 490 -17.11 -28.11 -15.23
C ALA A 490 -18.22 -28.54 -14.30
N THR A 491 -18.70 -27.68 -13.42
CA THR A 491 -19.79 -27.92 -12.50
C THR A 491 -21.12 -28.20 -13.25
N GLU A 492 -21.43 -27.39 -14.27
CA GLU A 492 -22.61 -27.58 -15.14
C GLU A 492 -22.56 -28.90 -15.91
N ALA A 493 -21.36 -29.39 -16.25
CA ALA A 493 -21.15 -30.70 -16.87
C ALA A 493 -21.15 -31.88 -15.87
N GLY A 494 -21.35 -31.59 -14.57
CA GLY A 494 -21.38 -32.63 -13.51
C GLY A 494 -19.99 -33.19 -13.16
N ILE A 495 -18.89 -32.48 -13.49
CA ILE A 495 -17.53 -32.91 -13.17
C ILE A 495 -17.22 -32.54 -11.71
N ASP A 496 -16.97 -33.56 -10.89
CA ASP A 496 -16.49 -33.36 -9.52
C ASP A 496 -14.95 -33.18 -9.52
N PHE A 497 -14.49 -32.08 -8.95
CA PHE A 497 -13.07 -31.77 -8.77
C PHE A 497 -12.74 -31.36 -7.33
N SER A 498 -13.57 -31.75 -6.37
CA SER A 498 -13.39 -31.42 -4.95
C SER A 498 -12.27 -32.23 -4.28
N SER A 499 -12.03 -33.43 -4.72
CA SER A 499 -11.11 -34.38 -4.08
C SER A 499 -9.75 -34.43 -4.77
N ALA A 500 -8.69 -34.70 -4.00
CA ALA A 500 -7.37 -34.98 -4.52
C ALA A 500 -7.39 -36.23 -5.41
N VAL A 501 -6.67 -36.19 -6.51
CA VAL A 501 -6.53 -37.30 -7.46
C VAL A 501 -5.06 -37.56 -7.75
N GLN A 502 -4.73 -38.81 -8.04
CA GLN A 502 -3.40 -39.16 -8.47
C GLN A 502 -3.33 -38.99 -9.99
N ALA A 503 -2.48 -38.08 -10.42
CA ALA A 503 -2.21 -37.76 -11.83
C ALA A 503 -0.75 -37.38 -12.01
N ASP A 504 -0.22 -37.59 -13.20
CA ASP A 504 1.10 -37.09 -13.59
C ASP A 504 0.99 -35.63 -13.97
N TYR A 505 1.93 -34.83 -13.45
CA TYR A 505 2.01 -33.40 -13.73
C TYR A 505 2.97 -33.12 -14.88
N LEU A 506 2.56 -32.27 -15.81
CA LEU A 506 3.44 -31.70 -16.81
C LEU A 506 4.42 -30.70 -16.16
N PRO A 507 5.59 -30.43 -16.78
CA PRO A 507 6.52 -29.43 -16.26
C PRO A 507 5.89 -28.07 -16.00
N GLU A 508 5.02 -27.60 -16.89
CA GLU A 508 4.30 -26.33 -16.80
C GLU A 508 3.29 -26.32 -15.63
N GLU A 509 2.71 -27.46 -15.31
CA GLU A 509 1.80 -27.64 -14.17
C GLU A 509 2.58 -27.62 -12.85
N ILE A 510 3.77 -28.27 -12.83
CA ILE A 510 4.70 -28.20 -11.70
C ILE A 510 5.17 -26.76 -11.47
N ASP A 511 5.47 -26.01 -12.53
CA ASP A 511 5.88 -24.61 -12.41
C ASP A 511 4.76 -23.71 -11.85
N LEU A 512 3.50 -23.96 -12.20
CA LEU A 512 2.36 -23.29 -11.55
C LEU A 512 2.26 -23.65 -10.06
N VAL A 513 2.47 -24.92 -9.68
CA VAL A 513 2.50 -25.34 -8.27
C VAL A 513 3.61 -24.65 -7.51
N LYS A 514 4.81 -24.57 -8.08
CA LYS A 514 5.96 -23.84 -7.49
C LYS A 514 5.57 -22.38 -7.22
N THR A 515 5.02 -21.71 -8.22
CA THR A 515 4.58 -20.29 -8.08
C THR A 515 3.51 -20.15 -7.00
N LEU A 516 2.51 -21.06 -6.94
CA LEU A 516 1.51 -21.03 -5.88
C LEU A 516 2.12 -21.19 -4.49
N THR A 517 3.08 -22.09 -4.30
CA THR A 517 3.72 -22.33 -3.00
C THR A 517 4.54 -21.15 -2.49
N GLU A 518 4.92 -20.21 -3.34
CA GLU A 518 5.65 -18.98 -2.99
C GLU A 518 4.78 -17.91 -2.32
N TYR A 519 3.45 -17.98 -2.48
CA TYR A 519 2.55 -16.91 -2.04
C TYR A 519 2.75 -16.46 -0.58
N PRO A 520 2.87 -17.36 0.42
CA PRO A 520 3.08 -16.92 1.81
C PRO A 520 4.39 -16.12 2.01
N SER A 521 5.48 -16.52 1.35
CA SER A 521 6.75 -15.79 1.43
C SER A 521 6.70 -14.44 0.71
N VAL A 522 5.92 -14.34 -0.36
CA VAL A 522 5.66 -13.08 -1.07
C VAL A 522 4.90 -12.11 -0.16
N VAL A 523 3.86 -12.59 0.55
CA VAL A 523 3.10 -11.78 1.51
C VAL A 523 3.99 -11.31 2.66
N ALA A 524 4.84 -12.20 3.20
CA ALA A 524 5.80 -11.84 4.23
C ALA A 524 6.78 -10.75 3.77
N ALA A 525 7.39 -10.93 2.60
CA ALA A 525 8.33 -9.95 2.02
C ALA A 525 7.66 -8.60 1.73
N ALA A 526 6.40 -8.61 1.27
CA ALA A 526 5.64 -7.39 1.06
C ALA A 526 5.37 -6.64 2.38
N GLY A 527 5.12 -7.37 3.48
CA GLY A 527 4.95 -6.80 4.81
C GLY A 527 6.22 -6.21 5.39
N GLU A 528 7.33 -6.94 5.32
CA GLU A 528 8.65 -6.48 5.80
C GLU A 528 9.13 -5.20 5.10
N ASN A 529 8.82 -5.06 3.81
CA ASN A 529 9.27 -3.93 3.00
C ASN A 529 8.21 -2.83 2.85
N PHE A 530 7.00 -3.01 3.39
CA PHE A 530 5.84 -2.14 3.17
C PHE A 530 5.60 -1.87 1.67
N ALA A 531 5.71 -2.90 0.85
CA ALA A 531 5.75 -2.79 -0.61
C ALA A 531 4.62 -3.59 -1.29
N PRO A 532 3.44 -2.99 -1.51
CA PRO A 532 2.35 -3.61 -2.28
C PRO A 532 2.78 -4.07 -3.68
N SER A 533 3.77 -3.41 -4.27
CA SER A 533 4.30 -3.76 -5.60
C SER A 533 4.85 -5.19 -5.69
N VAL A 534 5.29 -5.76 -4.58
CA VAL A 534 5.72 -7.17 -4.50
C VAL A 534 4.54 -8.10 -4.78
N ILE A 535 3.38 -7.83 -4.16
CA ILE A 535 2.13 -8.57 -4.42
C ILE A 535 1.68 -8.35 -5.87
N GLY A 536 1.69 -7.10 -6.35
CA GLY A 536 1.30 -6.76 -7.72
C GLY A 536 2.11 -7.54 -8.77
N ALA A 537 3.43 -7.57 -8.62
CA ALA A 537 4.31 -8.32 -9.52
C ALA A 537 4.01 -9.83 -9.48
N TYR A 538 3.80 -10.38 -8.29
CA TYR A 538 3.52 -11.81 -8.13
C TYR A 538 2.19 -12.23 -8.78
N VAL A 539 1.09 -11.51 -8.52
CA VAL A 539 -0.21 -11.88 -9.09
C VAL A 539 -0.24 -11.72 -10.61
N TYR A 540 0.50 -10.77 -11.15
CA TYR A 540 0.66 -10.62 -12.60
C TYR A 540 1.41 -11.80 -13.22
N GLU A 541 2.54 -12.21 -12.64
CA GLU A 541 3.30 -13.35 -13.15
C GLU A 541 2.51 -14.65 -13.04
N LEU A 542 1.78 -14.89 -11.95
CA LEU A 542 0.89 -16.03 -11.81
C LEU A 542 -0.22 -16.03 -12.87
N ALA A 543 -0.86 -14.89 -13.11
CA ALA A 543 -1.90 -14.76 -14.14
C ALA A 543 -1.33 -14.99 -15.55
N LYS A 544 -0.15 -14.44 -15.84
CA LYS A 544 0.55 -14.61 -17.12
C LYS A 544 0.95 -16.07 -17.35
N GLN A 545 1.52 -16.72 -16.34
CA GLN A 545 1.89 -18.13 -16.40
C GLN A 545 0.68 -19.03 -16.64
N PHE A 546 -0.43 -18.79 -15.93
CA PHE A 546 -1.66 -19.54 -16.15
C PHE A 546 -2.24 -19.32 -17.56
N ASN A 547 -2.24 -18.10 -18.08
CA ASN A 547 -2.74 -17.82 -19.44
C ASN A 547 -1.89 -18.52 -20.50
N GLY A 548 -0.56 -18.57 -20.36
CA GLY A 548 0.32 -19.35 -21.24
C GLY A 548 -0.01 -20.84 -21.19
N TYR A 549 -0.07 -21.41 -19.99
CA TYR A 549 -0.46 -22.81 -19.79
C TYR A 549 -1.82 -23.13 -20.42
N TYR A 550 -2.85 -22.31 -20.15
CA TYR A 550 -4.20 -22.54 -20.66
C TYR A 550 -4.31 -22.40 -22.19
N HIS A 551 -3.42 -21.61 -22.81
CA HIS A 551 -3.36 -21.52 -24.28
C HIS A 551 -2.91 -22.85 -24.90
N ASP A 552 -1.93 -23.52 -24.29
CA ASP A 552 -1.33 -24.73 -24.82
C ASP A 552 -2.05 -26.01 -24.39
N HIS A 553 -2.73 -25.98 -23.21
CA HIS A 553 -3.36 -27.14 -22.60
C HIS A 553 -4.84 -26.89 -22.31
N SER A 554 -5.70 -27.67 -22.98
CA SER A 554 -7.14 -27.64 -22.69
C SER A 554 -7.45 -28.34 -21.35
N ILE A 555 -8.25 -27.69 -20.49
CA ILE A 555 -8.67 -28.28 -19.21
C ILE A 555 -9.94 -29.11 -19.38
N LEU A 556 -10.99 -28.53 -19.96
CA LEU A 556 -12.31 -29.17 -20.08
C LEU A 556 -12.36 -30.28 -21.14
N ARG A 557 -11.48 -30.23 -22.15
CA ARG A 557 -11.40 -31.22 -23.23
C ARG A 557 -10.40 -32.34 -22.96
N GLU A 558 -9.76 -32.34 -21.79
CA GLU A 558 -8.87 -33.42 -21.37
C GLU A 558 -9.69 -34.71 -21.22
N GLU A 559 -9.26 -35.80 -21.87
CA GLU A 559 -9.96 -37.06 -21.90
C GLU A 559 -9.74 -37.86 -20.62
N ASP A 560 -8.52 -37.84 -20.08
CA ASP A 560 -8.22 -38.51 -18.83
C ASP A 560 -8.90 -37.79 -17.64
N ALA A 561 -9.77 -38.50 -16.95
CA ALA A 561 -10.57 -37.92 -15.88
C ALA A 561 -9.72 -37.46 -14.68
N ALA A 562 -8.65 -38.18 -14.36
CA ALA A 562 -7.77 -37.82 -13.25
C ALA A 562 -6.98 -36.53 -13.58
N THR A 563 -6.39 -36.45 -14.76
CA THR A 563 -5.68 -35.27 -15.26
C THR A 563 -6.60 -34.06 -15.36
N ARG A 564 -7.82 -34.27 -15.89
CA ARG A 564 -8.84 -33.19 -15.94
C ARG A 564 -9.20 -32.65 -14.57
N THR A 565 -9.44 -33.55 -13.60
CA THR A 565 -9.75 -33.16 -12.22
C THR A 565 -8.59 -32.42 -11.58
N MET A 566 -7.36 -32.89 -11.74
CA MET A 566 -6.15 -32.21 -11.25
C MET A 566 -6.03 -30.81 -11.84
N ARG A 567 -6.21 -30.65 -13.17
CA ARG A 567 -6.14 -29.35 -13.85
C ARG A 567 -7.22 -28.37 -13.39
N LEU A 568 -8.45 -28.85 -13.14
CA LEU A 568 -9.53 -28.03 -12.58
C LEU A 568 -9.19 -27.55 -11.15
N ARG A 569 -8.64 -28.42 -10.32
CA ARG A 569 -8.18 -28.06 -8.96
C ARG A 569 -7.05 -27.03 -9.01
N LEU A 570 -6.09 -27.24 -9.91
CA LEU A 570 -4.96 -26.31 -10.10
C LEU A 570 -5.46 -24.93 -10.54
N ALA A 571 -6.36 -24.87 -11.54
CA ALA A 571 -6.98 -23.63 -11.97
C ALA A 571 -7.75 -22.93 -10.83
N GLY A 572 -8.49 -23.69 -10.02
CA GLY A 572 -9.20 -23.19 -8.84
C GLY A 572 -8.25 -22.54 -7.82
N GLN A 573 -7.08 -23.15 -7.58
CA GLN A 573 -6.09 -22.58 -6.67
C GLN A 573 -5.45 -21.31 -7.24
N VAL A 574 -5.16 -21.27 -8.53
CA VAL A 574 -4.67 -20.04 -9.20
C VAL A 574 -5.69 -18.90 -9.03
N ALA A 575 -6.99 -19.14 -9.27
CA ALA A 575 -8.01 -18.12 -9.07
C ALA A 575 -8.09 -17.67 -7.61
N ARG A 576 -8.01 -18.60 -6.65
CA ARG A 576 -8.03 -18.31 -5.21
C ARG A 576 -6.86 -17.40 -4.80
N VAL A 577 -5.66 -17.71 -5.25
CA VAL A 577 -4.45 -16.95 -4.92
C VAL A 577 -4.46 -15.58 -5.61
N ILE A 578 -4.90 -15.50 -6.88
CA ILE A 578 -5.11 -14.21 -7.56
C ILE A 578 -6.09 -13.34 -6.77
N ARG A 579 -7.26 -13.87 -6.39
CA ARG A 579 -8.26 -13.14 -5.60
C ARG A 579 -7.66 -12.62 -4.29
N ARG A 580 -6.95 -13.47 -3.55
CA ARG A 580 -6.33 -13.08 -2.29
C ARG A 580 -5.26 -12.01 -2.46
N GLY A 581 -4.36 -12.17 -3.42
CA GLY A 581 -3.33 -11.18 -3.70
C GLY A 581 -3.93 -9.84 -4.14
N MET A 582 -4.95 -9.85 -5.00
CA MET A 582 -5.65 -8.63 -5.42
C MET A 582 -6.39 -7.97 -4.25
N ASN A 583 -7.00 -8.73 -3.36
CA ASN A 583 -7.65 -8.18 -2.15
C ASN A 583 -6.66 -7.51 -1.20
N LEU A 584 -5.40 -8.00 -1.10
CA LEU A 584 -4.35 -7.29 -0.35
C LEU A 584 -4.00 -5.92 -0.96
N LEU A 585 -4.26 -5.75 -2.25
CA LEU A 585 -4.15 -4.45 -2.95
C LEU A 585 -5.45 -3.62 -2.88
N GLY A 586 -6.49 -4.11 -2.18
CA GLY A 586 -7.81 -3.49 -2.15
C GLY A 586 -8.54 -3.56 -3.50
N ILE A 587 -8.22 -4.56 -4.32
CA ILE A 587 -8.79 -4.75 -5.67
C ILE A 587 -9.68 -5.98 -5.68
N ASP A 588 -10.95 -5.80 -6.06
CA ASP A 588 -11.87 -6.88 -6.28
C ASP A 588 -11.68 -7.50 -7.66
N VAL A 589 -12.00 -8.79 -7.78
CA VAL A 589 -11.90 -9.53 -9.03
C VAL A 589 -13.25 -10.11 -9.42
N PRO A 590 -13.74 -9.88 -10.67
CA PRO A 590 -15.03 -10.40 -11.11
C PRO A 590 -15.00 -11.90 -11.33
N GLU A 591 -16.15 -12.56 -11.18
CA GLU A 591 -16.33 -13.97 -11.51
C GLU A 591 -16.85 -14.18 -12.95
N ARG A 592 -17.38 -13.10 -13.54
CA ARG A 592 -17.85 -13.02 -14.94
C ARG A 592 -17.37 -11.71 -15.57
N MET A 593 -17.00 -11.82 -16.82
CA MET A 593 -16.52 -10.67 -17.58
C MET A 593 -16.59 -10.99 -19.07
#